data_ab213bf7982e3c4a22cb063a749410ae
#
_entry.id   ab213bf7982e3c4a22cb063a749410ae
#
_cell.length_a   1.000
_cell.length_b   1.000
_cell.length_c   1.000
_cell.angle_alpha   90.00
_cell.angle_beta   90.00
_cell.angle_gamma   90.00
#
_symmetry.space_group_name_H-M   'P 1'
#
loop_
_entity.id
_entity.type
_entity.pdbx_description
1 polymer ?
#
loop_
_entity_poly.entity_id
_entity_poly.type
_entity_poly.pdbx_seq_one_letter_code
_entity_poly.pdbx_strand_id
1 'polypeptide(L)'
;RKLHGYDLSTEQADALRKLEKIAIDDKVDAIVIAGDIYDRGMPSEDSVRMVNGALKKLNLEDGFPLLAISGNHDSAERLSTGSEWFEATSFYLHTKLERAAEPIEMSGVQFFLMPYFEISAAKNFLGDETLKTADQCVRRIVSLMKERFKDGFKHVLVGHFFAVGSLRSDSETPSEVG
;
A
#
# COMPACT_ATOMS: atom_id res chain seq x y z
N ARG A 1 5.68 13.28 -11.84
CA ARG A 1 6.11 14.15 -10.73
C ARG A 1 7.09 15.23 -11.23
N LYS A 2 6.97 16.45 -10.71
CA LYS A 2 7.97 17.51 -10.97
C LYS A 2 8.79 17.74 -9.70
N LEU A 3 10.10 17.76 -9.84
CA LEU A 3 11.01 18.09 -8.76
C LEU A 3 11.74 19.40 -9.15
N HIS A 4 11.55 20.47 -8.38
CA HIS A 4 12.10 21.80 -8.69
C HIS A 4 11.83 22.27 -10.12
N GLY A 5 10.65 21.95 -10.67
CA GLY A 5 10.26 22.27 -12.05
C GLY A 5 10.72 21.25 -13.11
N TYR A 6 11.57 20.31 -12.76
CA TYR A 6 12.02 19.24 -13.66
C TYR A 6 10.98 18.12 -13.73
N ASP A 7 10.65 17.67 -14.95
CA ASP A 7 9.71 16.56 -15.15
C ASP A 7 10.42 15.22 -15.01
N LEU A 8 9.97 14.39 -14.09
CA LEU A 8 10.54 13.07 -13.78
C LEU A 8 9.79 11.91 -14.47
N SER A 9 8.94 12.18 -15.45
CA SER A 9 8.12 11.13 -16.07
C SER A 9 8.96 10.05 -16.76
N THR A 10 10.06 10.44 -17.39
CA THR A 10 10.99 9.51 -18.04
C THR A 10 11.69 8.61 -17.02
N GLU A 11 12.19 9.20 -15.93
CA GLU A 11 12.86 8.49 -14.84
C GLU A 11 11.91 7.54 -14.11
N GLN A 12 10.66 7.95 -13.90
CA GLN A 12 9.63 7.10 -13.31
C GLN A 12 9.27 5.92 -14.23
N ALA A 13 9.11 6.16 -15.53
CA ALA A 13 8.87 5.09 -16.49
C ALA A 13 10.05 4.10 -16.56
N ASP A 14 11.30 4.60 -16.48
CA ASP A 14 12.47 3.75 -16.43
C ASP A 14 12.54 2.92 -15.13
N ALA A 15 12.22 3.53 -13.99
CA ALA A 15 12.17 2.83 -12.71
C ALA A 15 11.12 1.70 -12.72
N LEU A 16 9.94 1.93 -13.29
CA LEU A 16 8.89 0.91 -13.43
C LEU A 16 9.35 -0.25 -14.32
N ARG A 17 10.03 0.03 -15.45
CA ARG A 17 10.61 -1.03 -16.30
C ARG A 17 11.69 -1.83 -15.59
N LYS A 18 12.53 -1.18 -14.78
CA LYS A 18 13.55 -1.88 -13.98
C LYS A 18 12.92 -2.76 -12.91
N LEU A 19 11.84 -2.29 -12.25
CA LEU A 19 11.07 -3.08 -11.30
C LEU A 19 10.50 -4.34 -11.98
N GLU A 20 9.84 -4.18 -13.12
CA GLU A 20 9.33 -5.30 -13.91
C GLU A 20 10.43 -6.33 -14.22
N LYS A 21 11.56 -5.85 -14.73
CA LYS A 21 12.70 -6.71 -15.04
C LYS A 21 13.20 -7.49 -13.81
N ILE A 22 13.35 -6.82 -12.67
CA ILE A 22 13.76 -7.47 -11.41
C ILE A 22 12.73 -8.54 -11.00
N ALA A 23 11.45 -8.21 -11.05
CA ALA A 23 10.39 -9.14 -10.67
C ALA A 23 10.41 -10.42 -11.53
N ILE A 24 10.66 -10.28 -12.83
CA ILE A 24 10.79 -11.40 -13.77
C ILE A 24 12.07 -12.21 -13.53
N ASP A 25 13.21 -11.53 -13.42
CA ASP A 25 14.53 -12.18 -13.27
C ASP A 25 14.60 -12.96 -11.94
N ASP A 26 14.09 -12.39 -10.86
CA ASP A 26 14.09 -12.98 -9.51
C ASP A 26 12.90 -13.93 -9.29
N LYS A 27 11.97 -14.03 -10.26
CA LYS A 27 10.78 -14.90 -10.19
C LYS A 27 10.00 -14.71 -8.89
N VAL A 28 9.69 -13.45 -8.56
CA VAL A 28 8.98 -13.13 -7.33
C VAL A 28 7.56 -13.71 -7.33
N ASP A 29 7.06 -14.11 -6.17
CA ASP A 29 5.70 -14.67 -6.01
C ASP A 29 4.62 -13.58 -6.07
N ALA A 30 4.95 -12.35 -5.69
CA ALA A 30 4.03 -11.21 -5.67
C ALA A 30 4.80 -9.88 -5.64
N ILE A 31 4.11 -8.79 -5.98
CA ILE A 31 4.64 -7.43 -5.86
C ILE A 31 3.81 -6.67 -4.81
N VAL A 32 4.50 -6.03 -3.87
CA VAL A 32 3.88 -5.25 -2.80
C VAL A 32 4.08 -3.75 -3.07
N ILE A 33 2.99 -2.98 -2.99
CA ILE A 33 2.99 -1.51 -3.12
C ILE A 33 2.51 -0.93 -1.78
N ALA A 34 3.45 -0.41 -1.00
CA ALA A 34 3.21 0.00 0.38
C ALA A 34 2.77 1.47 0.51
N GLY A 35 1.84 1.91 -0.32
CA GLY A 35 1.25 3.25 -0.28
C GLY A 35 1.90 4.26 -1.22
N ASP A 36 1.32 5.47 -1.26
CA ASP A 36 1.73 6.59 -2.11
C ASP A 36 1.87 6.21 -3.60
N ILE A 37 0.82 5.54 -4.08
CA ILE A 37 0.71 5.18 -5.50
C ILE A 37 0.76 6.45 -6.36
N TYR A 38 0.19 7.53 -5.85
CA TYR A 38 0.25 8.86 -6.44
C TYR A 38 0.89 9.88 -5.48
N ASP A 39 1.54 10.89 -6.04
CA ASP A 39 2.17 12.00 -5.32
C ASP A 39 1.14 12.96 -4.66
N ARG A 40 -0.14 12.84 -5.01
CA ARG A 40 -1.25 13.66 -4.50
C ARG A 40 -2.60 13.02 -4.79
N GLY A 41 -3.60 13.32 -3.98
CA GLY A 41 -4.96 12.79 -4.11
C GLY A 41 -5.71 13.15 -5.40
N MET A 42 -5.20 14.14 -6.20
CA MET A 42 -5.63 14.44 -7.56
C MET A 42 -4.43 14.37 -8.52
N PRO A 43 -4.05 13.18 -8.99
CA PRO A 43 -2.97 13.03 -9.93
C PRO A 43 -3.33 13.59 -11.30
N SER A 44 -2.30 13.94 -12.11
CA SER A 44 -2.51 14.31 -13.50
C SER A 44 -2.96 13.10 -14.35
N GLU A 45 -3.64 13.36 -15.47
CA GLU A 45 -4.04 12.29 -16.39
C GLU A 45 -2.85 11.45 -16.87
N ASP A 46 -1.70 12.08 -17.13
CA ASP A 46 -0.49 11.38 -17.54
C ASP A 46 0.04 10.47 -16.42
N SER A 47 -0.02 10.90 -15.16
CA SER A 47 0.34 10.06 -14.02
C SER A 47 -0.60 8.87 -13.89
N VAL A 48 -1.90 9.09 -14.05
CA VAL A 48 -2.91 8.00 -14.03
C VAL A 48 -2.65 7.01 -15.16
N ARG A 49 -2.40 7.51 -16.37
CA ARG A 49 -2.11 6.66 -17.54
C ARG A 49 -0.84 5.84 -17.35
N MET A 50 0.22 6.44 -16.81
CA MET A 50 1.49 5.75 -16.54
C MET A 50 1.33 4.65 -15.49
N VAL A 51 0.71 4.96 -14.35
CA VAL A 51 0.50 3.99 -13.25
C VAL A 51 -0.41 2.86 -13.72
N ASN A 52 -1.54 3.16 -14.36
CA ASN A 52 -2.45 2.12 -14.89
C ASN A 52 -1.75 1.24 -15.92
N GLY A 53 -0.91 1.82 -16.78
CA GLY A 53 -0.11 1.05 -17.74
C GLY A 53 0.84 0.08 -17.05
N ALA A 54 1.54 0.53 -16.00
CA ALA A 54 2.44 -0.31 -15.22
C ALA A 54 1.70 -1.42 -14.46
N LEU A 55 0.59 -1.09 -13.76
CA LEU A 55 -0.21 -2.07 -13.04
C LEU A 55 -0.79 -3.13 -13.98
N LYS A 56 -1.33 -2.69 -15.13
CA LYS A 56 -1.81 -3.60 -16.18
C LYS A 56 -0.70 -4.54 -16.66
N LYS A 57 0.48 -3.99 -16.95
CA LYS A 57 1.62 -4.76 -17.42
C LYS A 57 2.00 -5.83 -16.39
N LEU A 58 2.25 -5.44 -15.14
CA LEU A 58 2.68 -6.35 -14.08
C LEU A 58 1.62 -7.41 -13.75
N ASN A 59 0.34 -7.03 -13.66
CA ASN A 59 -0.71 -7.93 -13.22
C ASN A 59 -1.31 -8.77 -14.35
N LEU A 60 -1.75 -8.13 -15.46
CA LEU A 60 -2.49 -8.83 -16.51
C LEU A 60 -1.58 -9.44 -17.58
N GLU A 61 -0.44 -8.82 -17.90
CA GLU A 61 0.45 -9.30 -18.95
C GLU A 61 1.54 -10.23 -18.40
N ASP A 62 2.16 -9.85 -17.27
CA ASP A 62 3.23 -10.64 -16.64
C ASP A 62 2.70 -11.64 -15.60
N GLY A 63 1.43 -11.48 -15.16
CA GLY A 63 0.73 -12.42 -14.28
C GLY A 63 1.11 -12.31 -12.80
N PHE A 64 1.76 -11.24 -12.36
CA PHE A 64 2.10 -11.08 -10.94
C PHE A 64 0.88 -10.72 -10.09
N PRO A 65 0.64 -11.42 -8.99
CA PRO A 65 -0.24 -10.93 -7.94
C PRO A 65 0.26 -9.59 -7.40
N LEU A 66 -0.65 -8.61 -7.22
CA LEU A 66 -0.34 -7.32 -6.66
C LEU A 66 -1.02 -7.14 -5.31
N LEU A 67 -0.27 -6.70 -4.31
CA LEU A 67 -0.74 -6.40 -2.96
C LEU A 67 -0.48 -4.92 -2.69
N ALA A 68 -1.50 -4.09 -2.66
CA ALA A 68 -1.35 -2.64 -2.56
C ALA A 68 -2.19 -2.04 -1.45
N ILE A 69 -1.67 -0.97 -0.87
CA ILE A 69 -2.40 -0.11 0.08
C ILE A 69 -2.35 1.34 -0.38
N SER A 70 -3.27 2.17 0.09
CA SER A 70 -3.14 3.63 -0.06
C SER A 70 -2.20 4.20 0.98
N GLY A 71 -1.43 5.22 0.58
CA GLY A 71 -0.62 6.06 1.46
C GLY A 71 -1.34 7.36 1.86
N ASN A 72 -0.61 8.26 2.53
CA ASN A 72 -1.16 9.55 3.00
C ASN A 72 -1.34 10.58 1.88
N HIS A 73 -0.62 10.44 0.76
CA HIS A 73 -0.78 11.28 -0.43
C HIS A 73 -1.92 10.83 -1.33
N ASP A 74 -2.36 9.57 -1.21
CA ASP A 74 -3.42 9.01 -2.03
C ASP A 74 -4.81 9.46 -1.57
N SER A 75 -5.75 9.55 -2.51
CA SER A 75 -7.17 9.62 -2.18
C SER A 75 -7.73 8.20 -2.05
N ALA A 76 -7.93 7.72 -0.83
CA ALA A 76 -8.45 6.39 -0.54
C ALA A 76 -9.74 6.09 -1.34
N GLU A 77 -10.67 7.05 -1.37
CA GLU A 77 -11.96 6.89 -2.06
C GLU A 77 -11.82 6.79 -3.59
N ARG A 78 -10.90 7.58 -4.20
CA ARG A 78 -10.66 7.49 -5.65
C ARG A 78 -9.91 6.22 -6.04
N LEU A 79 -8.93 5.81 -5.24
CA LEU A 79 -8.19 4.58 -5.48
C LEU A 79 -9.07 3.34 -5.32
N SER A 80 -10.06 3.37 -4.44
CA SER A 80 -10.96 2.22 -4.24
C SER A 80 -11.86 1.94 -5.45
N THR A 81 -11.94 2.87 -6.41
CA THR A 81 -12.79 2.68 -7.59
C THR A 81 -12.36 1.43 -8.38
N GLY A 82 -13.23 0.44 -8.41
CA GLY A 82 -12.98 -0.83 -9.11
C GLY A 82 -12.15 -1.86 -8.33
N SER A 83 -11.71 -1.57 -7.10
CA SER A 83 -10.85 -2.46 -6.32
C SER A 83 -11.43 -3.86 -6.12
N GLU A 84 -12.74 -3.99 -5.96
CA GLU A 84 -13.42 -5.29 -5.85
C GLU A 84 -13.31 -6.14 -7.13
N TRP A 85 -13.26 -5.49 -8.29
CA TRP A 85 -13.08 -6.20 -9.57
C TRP A 85 -11.62 -6.62 -9.79
N PHE A 86 -10.67 -5.88 -9.24
CA PHE A 86 -9.25 -6.19 -9.37
C PHE A 86 -8.88 -7.51 -8.69
N GLU A 87 -9.58 -7.90 -7.63
CA GLU A 87 -9.35 -9.17 -6.94
C GLU A 87 -9.54 -10.39 -7.84
N ALA A 88 -10.37 -10.30 -8.89
CA ALA A 88 -10.53 -11.34 -9.88
C ALA A 88 -9.23 -11.66 -10.67
N THR A 89 -8.27 -10.75 -10.66
CA THR A 89 -6.94 -10.90 -11.26
C THR A 89 -5.82 -11.00 -10.22
N SER A 90 -6.15 -11.30 -8.97
CA SER A 90 -5.20 -11.31 -7.85
C SER A 90 -4.52 -9.95 -7.60
N PHE A 91 -5.22 -8.86 -7.89
CA PHE A 91 -4.79 -7.52 -7.49
C PHE A 91 -5.63 -7.06 -6.29
N TYR A 92 -5.04 -7.08 -5.11
CA TYR A 92 -5.64 -6.70 -3.85
C TYR A 92 -5.23 -5.28 -3.50
N LEU A 93 -6.20 -4.35 -3.52
CA LEU A 93 -5.98 -2.94 -3.20
C LEU A 93 -6.83 -2.54 -1.99
N HIS A 94 -6.19 -2.39 -0.84
CA HIS A 94 -6.85 -1.93 0.37
C HIS A 94 -6.60 -0.43 0.60
N THR A 95 -7.67 0.32 0.72
CA THR A 95 -7.64 1.77 0.94
C THR A 95 -8.33 2.19 2.24
N LYS A 96 -8.99 1.24 2.92
CA LYS A 96 -9.74 1.45 4.18
C LYS A 96 -9.40 0.35 5.18
N LEU A 97 -9.63 0.61 6.47
CA LEU A 97 -9.25 -0.28 7.57
C LEU A 97 -10.16 -1.51 7.71
N GLU A 98 -11.36 -1.50 7.16
CA GLU A 98 -12.37 -2.54 7.35
C GLU A 98 -11.85 -3.95 7.07
N ARG A 99 -10.94 -4.06 6.13
CA ARG A 99 -10.33 -5.35 5.74
C ARG A 99 -8.90 -5.52 6.24
N ALA A 100 -8.36 -4.59 7.02
CA ALA A 100 -6.96 -4.62 7.45
C ALA A 100 -6.59 -5.88 8.26
N ALA A 101 -7.55 -6.45 9.00
CA ALA A 101 -7.35 -7.68 9.75
C ALA A 101 -7.66 -8.97 8.95
N GLU A 102 -8.07 -8.86 7.70
CA GLU A 102 -8.33 -10.00 6.83
C GLU A 102 -7.05 -10.35 6.06
N PRO A 103 -6.45 -11.54 6.28
CA PRO A 103 -5.23 -11.91 5.59
C PRO A 103 -5.50 -12.33 4.14
N ILE A 104 -4.60 -11.94 3.24
CA ILE A 104 -4.47 -12.51 1.92
C ILE A 104 -3.43 -13.61 2.01
N GLU A 105 -3.82 -14.84 1.66
CA GLU A 105 -2.96 -16.02 1.80
C GLU A 105 -2.35 -16.41 0.47
N MET A 106 -1.03 -16.49 0.45
CA MET A 106 -0.28 -16.80 -0.76
C MET A 106 1.06 -17.47 -0.40
N SER A 107 1.39 -18.57 -1.06
CA SER A 107 2.70 -19.25 -0.92
C SER A 107 3.15 -19.49 0.53
N GLY A 108 2.20 -19.80 1.45
CA GLY A 108 2.51 -20.03 2.87
C GLY A 108 2.76 -18.75 3.68
N VAL A 109 2.34 -17.60 3.14
CA VAL A 109 2.41 -16.29 3.79
C VAL A 109 1.01 -15.72 3.95
N GLN A 110 0.70 -15.16 5.11
CA GLN A 110 -0.45 -14.31 5.34
C GLN A 110 -0.01 -12.85 5.25
N PHE A 111 -0.55 -12.11 4.27
CA PHE A 111 -0.33 -10.68 4.12
C PHE A 111 -1.50 -9.91 4.71
N PHE A 112 -1.22 -8.98 5.60
CA PHE A 112 -2.19 -8.06 6.19
C PHE A 112 -1.94 -6.68 5.59
N LEU A 113 -2.93 -6.15 4.87
CA LEU A 113 -2.82 -4.87 4.16
C LEU A 113 -3.48 -3.77 5.00
N MET A 114 -2.68 -2.97 5.69
CA MET A 114 -3.11 -1.84 6.52
C MET A 114 -2.79 -0.53 5.81
N PRO A 115 -3.76 0.09 5.12
CA PRO A 115 -3.55 1.38 4.46
C PRO A 115 -3.25 2.49 5.46
N TYR A 116 -2.75 3.63 4.97
CA TYR A 116 -2.69 4.84 5.79
C TYR A 116 -4.06 5.22 6.34
N PHE A 117 -4.10 5.69 7.57
CA PHE A 117 -5.33 6.09 8.23
C PHE A 117 -5.11 7.26 9.20
N GLU A 118 -6.13 8.07 9.34
CA GLU A 118 -6.23 9.06 10.42
C GLU A 118 -6.72 8.41 11.71
N ILE A 119 -6.31 8.93 12.87
CA ILE A 119 -6.73 8.39 14.19
C ILE A 119 -8.26 8.30 14.30
N SER A 120 -8.98 9.28 13.75
CA SER A 120 -10.45 9.27 13.70
C SER A 120 -11.04 8.05 12.98
N ALA A 121 -10.44 7.66 11.86
CA ALA A 121 -10.86 6.46 11.12
C ALA A 121 -10.60 5.19 11.93
N ALA A 122 -9.45 5.11 12.61
CA ALA A 122 -9.14 3.98 13.48
C ALA A 122 -10.09 3.88 14.68
N LYS A 123 -10.44 5.01 15.31
CA LYS A 123 -11.44 5.04 16.38
C LYS A 123 -12.78 4.48 15.92
N ASN A 124 -13.27 4.94 14.78
CA ASN A 124 -14.52 4.47 14.21
C ASN A 124 -14.46 2.96 13.89
N PHE A 125 -13.38 2.51 13.26
CA PHE A 125 -13.18 1.10 12.92
C PHE A 125 -13.14 0.19 14.15
N LEU A 126 -12.42 0.62 15.19
CA LEU A 126 -12.22 -0.16 16.42
C LEU A 126 -13.35 0.02 17.45
N GLY A 127 -14.22 1.00 17.27
CA GLY A 127 -15.25 1.38 18.25
C GLY A 127 -14.65 1.89 19.57
N ASP A 128 -13.46 2.52 19.52
CA ASP A 128 -12.71 2.93 20.70
C ASP A 128 -12.32 4.42 20.63
N GLU A 129 -13.10 5.26 21.30
CA GLU A 129 -12.85 6.71 21.37
C GLU A 129 -11.68 7.10 22.28
N THR A 130 -11.12 6.16 23.03
CA THR A 130 -10.03 6.45 23.98
C THR A 130 -8.66 6.52 23.32
N LEU A 131 -8.54 6.05 22.09
CA LEU A 131 -7.29 6.06 21.31
C LEU A 131 -6.85 7.51 21.01
N LYS A 132 -5.58 7.82 21.24
CA LYS A 132 -5.05 9.18 21.12
C LYS A 132 -3.85 9.28 20.17
N THR A 133 -3.17 8.16 19.90
CA THR A 133 -1.95 8.14 19.09
C THR A 133 -2.03 7.09 18.00
N ALA A 134 -1.30 7.31 16.92
CA ALA A 134 -1.17 6.33 15.84
C ALA A 134 -0.61 4.99 16.35
N ASP A 135 0.37 5.00 17.26
CA ASP A 135 0.93 3.79 17.88
C ASP A 135 -0.14 2.96 18.60
N GLN A 136 -1.03 3.60 19.39
CA GLN A 136 -2.14 2.91 20.04
C GLN A 136 -3.08 2.24 19.02
N CYS A 137 -3.41 2.97 17.95
CA CYS A 137 -4.26 2.45 16.88
C CYS A 137 -3.61 1.26 16.18
N VAL A 138 -2.35 1.39 15.76
CA VAL A 138 -1.59 0.31 15.10
C VAL A 138 -1.54 -0.93 15.99
N ARG A 139 -1.17 -0.80 17.28
CA ARG A 139 -1.13 -1.93 18.22
C ARG A 139 -2.47 -2.64 18.34
N ARG A 140 -3.55 -1.88 18.37
CA ARG A 140 -4.90 -2.43 18.47
C ARG A 140 -5.29 -3.19 17.20
N ILE A 141 -5.02 -2.63 16.03
CA ILE A 141 -5.28 -3.28 14.73
C ILE A 141 -4.41 -4.55 14.59
N VAL A 142 -3.13 -4.48 14.95
CA VAL A 142 -2.22 -5.65 14.93
C VAL A 142 -2.70 -6.75 15.88
N SER A 143 -3.33 -6.39 17.02
CA SER A 143 -3.94 -7.40 17.89
C SER A 143 -5.06 -8.16 17.20
N LEU A 144 -5.91 -7.50 16.43
CA LEU A 144 -6.97 -8.14 15.62
C LEU A 144 -6.37 -9.04 14.52
N MET A 145 -5.27 -8.61 13.89
CA MET A 145 -4.56 -9.44 12.90
C MET A 145 -4.03 -10.72 13.53
N LYS A 146 -3.45 -10.64 14.74
CA LYS A 146 -2.92 -11.82 15.46
C LYS A 146 -3.98 -12.87 15.76
N GLU A 147 -5.23 -12.50 15.95
CA GLU A 147 -6.35 -13.43 16.13
C GLU A 147 -6.63 -14.28 14.87
N ARG A 148 -6.12 -13.84 13.71
CA ARG A 148 -6.26 -14.51 12.40
C ARG A 148 -5.00 -15.25 11.96
N PHE A 149 -3.95 -15.26 12.79
CA PHE A 149 -2.72 -15.98 12.47
C PHE A 149 -2.97 -17.47 12.38
N LYS A 150 -2.47 -18.08 11.30
CA LYS A 150 -2.49 -19.53 11.11
C LYS A 150 -1.12 -20.15 11.39
N ASP A 151 -1.13 -21.26 12.08
CA ASP A 151 0.08 -22.05 12.31
C ASP A 151 0.71 -22.50 10.99
N GLY A 152 2.02 -22.43 10.92
CA GLY A 152 2.79 -22.80 9.73
C GLY A 152 2.88 -21.72 8.65
N PHE A 153 2.16 -20.61 8.79
CA PHE A 153 2.30 -19.45 7.90
C PHE A 153 3.32 -18.44 8.42
N LYS A 154 4.00 -17.76 7.50
CA LYS A 154 4.68 -16.51 7.81
C LYS A 154 3.66 -15.36 7.79
N HIS A 155 3.89 -14.32 8.60
CA HIS A 155 2.98 -13.18 8.70
C HIS A 155 3.70 -11.91 8.28
N VAL A 156 3.14 -11.21 7.31
CA VAL A 156 3.68 -9.95 6.78
C VAL A 156 2.62 -8.86 6.93
N LEU A 157 2.99 -7.79 7.62
CA LEU A 157 2.21 -6.55 7.65
C LEU A 157 2.74 -5.60 6.58
N VAL A 158 1.86 -5.19 5.68
CA VAL A 158 2.10 -4.08 4.75
C VAL A 158 1.43 -2.85 5.36
N GLY A 159 2.20 -1.82 5.64
CA GLY A 159 1.70 -0.60 6.27
C GLY A 159 2.40 0.65 5.72
N HIS A 160 1.75 1.80 5.87
CA HIS A 160 2.25 3.10 5.48
C HIS A 160 2.23 4.05 6.67
N PHE A 161 3.27 4.00 7.50
CA PHE A 161 3.44 4.77 8.73
C PHE A 161 4.90 4.87 9.13
N PHE A 162 5.23 5.83 9.98
CA PHE A 162 6.58 5.96 10.54
C PHE A 162 6.81 4.94 11.65
N ALA A 163 7.92 4.20 11.54
CA ALA A 163 8.35 3.26 12.56
C ALA A 163 9.55 3.82 13.32
N VAL A 164 9.52 3.80 14.65
CA VAL A 164 10.66 4.21 15.48
C VAL A 164 11.87 3.34 15.17
N GLY A 165 13.00 3.98 14.89
CA GLY A 165 14.24 3.31 14.51
C GLY A 165 14.44 3.15 13.00
N SER A 166 13.47 3.55 12.16
CA SER A 166 13.68 3.67 10.70
C SER A 166 14.61 4.84 10.38
N LEU A 167 15.31 4.73 9.24
CA LEU A 167 16.05 5.86 8.68
C LEU A 167 15.05 6.81 8.01
N ARG A 168 15.18 8.11 8.33
CA ARG A 168 14.38 9.15 7.67
C ARG A 168 14.86 9.37 6.25
N SER A 169 13.95 9.65 5.33
CA SER A 169 14.27 10.17 4.01
C SER A 169 14.25 11.70 4.00
N ASP A 170 14.98 12.32 3.07
CA ASP A 170 15.02 13.78 2.91
C ASP A 170 13.66 14.37 2.47
N SER A 171 12.73 13.53 2.05
CA SER A 171 11.38 13.93 1.64
C SER A 171 10.35 13.96 2.78
N GLU A 172 10.71 13.46 3.97
CA GLU A 172 9.81 13.43 5.14
C GLU A 172 9.80 14.79 5.84
N THR A 173 8.60 15.30 6.13
CA THR A 173 8.44 16.54 6.89
C THR A 173 8.29 16.26 8.38
N PRO A 174 8.70 17.20 9.29
CA PRO A 174 8.55 17.00 10.73
C PRO A 174 7.12 16.80 11.22
N SER A 175 6.12 17.24 10.45
CA SER A 175 4.70 17.07 10.77
C SER A 175 4.17 15.66 10.49
N GLU A 176 4.92 14.85 9.74
CA GLU A 176 4.57 13.47 9.42
C GLU A 176 5.14 12.46 10.43
N VAL A 177 5.97 12.96 11.36
CA VAL A 177 6.55 12.17 12.44
C VAL A 177 5.66 12.32 13.66
N GLY A 178 4.60 11.54 13.76
CA GLY A 178 3.66 11.50 14.88
C GLY A 178 4.12 10.63 16.03
#